data_d026509d43f6f69a628d9471f5c027ec
#
_entry.id   d026509d43f6f69a628d9471f5c027ec
#
_cell.length_a   1.000
_cell.length_b   1.000
_cell.length_c   1.000
_cell.angle_alpha   90.00
_cell.angle_beta   90.00
_cell.angle_gamma   90.00
#
_symmetry.space_group_name_H-M   'P 1'
#
loop_
_entity.id
_entity.type
_entity.pdbx_description
1 polymer ?
#
loop_
_entity_poly.entity_id
_entity_poly.type
_entity_poly.pdbx_seq_one_letter_code
_entity_poly.pdbx_strand_id
1 'polypeptide(L)'
;MSNLVGKLNEILADEWACVRALRRAESQCDDPGKGEVIKRIRKDCSVNCVSLANVIRALGGRPTDIPSPRFSLKLSDESLTDTLDMFQSTQQHIVDEIAALLDEPDLKSARSPLALVQQLHKENIRWLKSAMT
;
A
#
# COMPACT_ATOMS: atom_id res chain seq x y z
N MET A 1 -12.19 -8.79 -18.04
CA MET A 1 -11.24 -9.56 -17.19
C MET A 1 -9.85 -8.96 -17.22
N SER A 2 -9.27 -8.78 -18.41
CA SER A 2 -7.94 -8.16 -18.54
C SER A 2 -7.84 -6.80 -17.85
N ASN A 3 -8.94 -6.02 -17.86
CA ASN A 3 -8.99 -4.71 -17.23
C ASN A 3 -8.90 -4.79 -15.70
N LEU A 4 -9.49 -5.83 -15.09
CA LEU A 4 -9.42 -6.02 -13.64
C LEU A 4 -8.01 -6.39 -13.19
N VAL A 5 -7.35 -7.29 -13.92
CA VAL A 5 -5.96 -7.65 -13.63
C VAL A 5 -5.06 -6.40 -13.74
N GLY A 6 -5.27 -5.58 -14.77
CA GLY A 6 -4.54 -4.33 -14.93
C GLY A 6 -4.72 -3.38 -13.76
N LYS A 7 -5.96 -3.19 -13.32
CA LYS A 7 -6.28 -2.33 -12.17
C LYS A 7 -5.67 -2.85 -10.87
N LEU A 8 -5.74 -4.16 -10.65
CA LEU A 8 -5.15 -4.78 -9.46
C LEU A 8 -3.63 -4.66 -9.47
N ASN A 9 -3.00 -4.77 -10.63
CA ASN A 9 -1.56 -4.57 -10.76
C ASN A 9 -1.16 -3.12 -10.52
N GLU A 10 -1.99 -2.15 -10.89
CA GLU A 10 -1.74 -0.74 -10.53
C GLU A 10 -1.76 -0.55 -9.02
N ILE A 11 -2.74 -1.15 -8.35
CA ILE A 11 -2.83 -1.11 -6.88
C ILE A 11 -1.62 -1.80 -6.25
N LEU A 12 -1.22 -2.95 -6.76
CA LEU A 12 -0.05 -3.69 -6.27
C LEU A 12 1.23 -2.87 -6.46
N ALA A 13 1.37 -2.18 -7.58
CA ALA A 13 2.52 -1.30 -7.82
C ALA A 13 2.56 -0.14 -6.80
N ASP A 14 1.40 0.42 -6.46
CA ASP A 14 1.27 1.45 -5.43
C ASP A 14 1.63 0.89 -4.05
N GLU A 15 1.24 -0.35 -3.76
CA GLU A 15 1.59 -1.04 -2.52
C GLU A 15 3.11 -1.24 -2.39
N TRP A 16 3.78 -1.65 -3.48
CA TRP A 16 5.24 -1.73 -3.50
C TRP A 16 5.90 -0.37 -3.27
N ALA A 17 5.31 0.70 -3.81
CA ALA A 17 5.78 2.06 -3.57
C ALA A 17 5.65 2.44 -2.09
N CYS A 18 4.58 2.02 -1.42
CA CYS A 18 4.39 2.21 0.01
C CYS A 18 5.48 1.51 0.83
N VAL A 19 5.79 0.26 0.51
CA VAL A 19 6.87 -0.50 1.18
C VAL A 19 8.19 0.25 1.05
N ARG A 20 8.48 0.74 -0.14
CA ARG A 20 9.71 1.48 -0.43
C ARG A 20 9.79 2.79 0.36
N ALA A 21 8.69 3.54 0.39
CA ALA A 21 8.60 4.78 1.15
C ALA A 21 8.80 4.55 2.64
N LEU A 22 8.20 3.48 3.18
CA LEU A 22 8.33 3.17 4.60
C LEU A 22 9.72 2.68 4.99
N ARG A 23 10.40 1.96 4.11
CA ARG A 23 11.81 1.61 4.33
C ARG A 23 12.66 2.88 4.44
N ARG A 24 12.38 3.85 3.59
CA ARG A 24 13.06 5.14 3.64
C ARG A 24 12.76 5.87 4.94
N ALA A 25 11.48 5.94 5.32
CA ALA A 25 11.04 6.59 6.56
C ALA A 25 11.68 5.93 7.78
N GLU A 26 11.76 4.60 7.80
CA GLU A 26 12.38 3.83 8.87
C GLU A 26 13.86 4.23 9.06
N SER A 27 14.59 4.40 7.96
CA SER A 27 16.00 4.80 8.00
C SER A 27 16.21 6.26 8.40
N GLN A 28 15.19 7.10 8.21
CA GLN A 28 15.24 8.53 8.58
C GLN A 28 14.80 8.81 10.01
N CYS A 29 14.16 7.83 10.66
CA CYS A 29 13.54 8.03 11.96
C CYS A 29 14.51 7.74 13.09
N ASP A 30 14.77 8.76 13.93
CA ASP A 30 15.67 8.65 15.09
C ASP A 30 14.92 8.28 16.38
N ASP A 31 13.59 8.40 16.37
CA ASP A 31 12.74 8.09 17.52
C ASP A 31 12.41 6.59 17.52
N PRO A 32 12.85 5.80 18.52
CA PRO A 32 12.60 4.36 18.54
C PRO A 32 11.12 3.98 18.54
N GLY A 33 10.29 4.75 19.25
CA GLY A 33 8.84 4.49 19.31
C GLY A 33 8.17 4.70 17.96
N LYS A 34 8.47 5.81 17.31
CA LYS A 34 7.94 6.10 15.96
C LYS A 34 8.50 5.12 14.94
N GLY A 35 9.77 4.77 15.06
CA GLY A 35 10.43 3.78 14.20
C GLY A 35 9.75 2.42 14.24
N GLU A 36 9.33 1.98 15.42
CA GLU A 36 8.60 0.71 15.58
C GLU A 36 7.22 0.76 14.90
N VAL A 37 6.52 1.88 15.00
CA VAL A 37 5.23 2.07 14.30
C VAL A 37 5.43 1.99 12.79
N ILE A 38 6.42 2.70 12.26
CA ILE A 38 6.74 2.69 10.83
C ILE A 38 7.09 1.28 10.36
N LYS A 39 7.90 0.56 11.10
CA LYS A 39 8.29 -0.82 10.80
C LYS A 39 7.09 -1.75 10.76
N ARG A 40 6.17 -1.62 11.71
CA ARG A 40 4.95 -2.43 11.76
C ARG A 40 4.08 -2.17 10.54
N ILE A 41 3.88 -0.91 10.19
CA ILE A 41 3.09 -0.53 9.02
C ILE A 41 3.76 -1.06 7.74
N ARG A 42 5.08 -1.00 7.64
CA ARG A 42 5.82 -1.54 6.50
C ARG A 42 5.59 -3.04 6.35
N LYS A 43 5.60 -3.78 7.45
CA LYS A 43 5.32 -5.23 7.44
C LYS A 43 3.91 -5.51 6.94
N ASP A 44 2.92 -4.73 7.37
CA ASP A 44 1.54 -4.85 6.91
C ASP A 44 1.44 -4.60 5.40
N CYS A 45 2.14 -3.58 4.90
CA CYS A 45 2.16 -3.31 3.46
C CYS A 45 2.78 -4.47 2.67
N SER A 46 3.82 -5.11 3.21
CA SER A 46 4.43 -6.28 2.59
C SER A 46 3.46 -7.46 2.52
N VAL A 47 2.69 -7.68 3.59
CA VAL A 47 1.62 -8.70 3.61
C VAL A 47 0.55 -8.36 2.57
N ASN A 48 0.17 -7.09 2.44
CA ASN A 48 -0.79 -6.64 1.44
C ASN A 48 -0.31 -6.92 0.02
N CYS A 49 0.99 -6.76 -0.25
CA CYS A 49 1.56 -7.12 -1.55
C CYS A 49 1.34 -8.60 -1.87
N VAL A 50 1.55 -9.48 -0.89
CA VAL A 50 1.32 -10.92 -1.07
C VAL A 50 -0.15 -11.21 -1.34
N SER A 51 -1.05 -10.59 -0.57
CA SER A 51 -2.50 -10.78 -0.72
C SER A 51 -2.98 -10.34 -2.11
N LEU A 52 -2.55 -9.18 -2.57
CA LEU A 52 -2.89 -8.67 -3.90
C LEU A 52 -2.32 -9.55 -5.01
N ALA A 53 -1.08 -10.01 -4.86
CA ALA A 53 -0.48 -10.92 -5.82
C ALA A 53 -1.26 -12.22 -5.95
N ASN A 54 -1.73 -12.76 -4.82
CA ASN A 54 -2.54 -13.99 -4.82
C ASN A 54 -3.88 -13.79 -5.52
N VAL A 55 -4.53 -12.64 -5.32
CA VAL A 55 -5.78 -12.32 -6.02
C VAL A 55 -5.54 -12.25 -7.53
N ILE A 56 -4.46 -11.59 -7.96
CA ILE A 56 -4.11 -11.48 -9.37
C ILE A 56 -3.87 -12.86 -9.99
N ARG A 57 -3.13 -13.72 -9.29
CA ARG A 57 -2.87 -15.10 -9.77
C ARG A 57 -4.17 -15.89 -9.88
N ALA A 58 -5.06 -15.76 -8.92
CA ALA A 58 -6.37 -16.45 -8.93
C ALA A 58 -7.22 -16.03 -10.13
N LEU A 59 -7.02 -14.82 -10.63
CA LEU A 59 -7.68 -14.31 -11.84
C LEU A 59 -6.94 -14.67 -13.13
N GLY A 60 -5.86 -15.44 -13.04
CA GLY A 60 -5.06 -15.83 -14.19
C GLY A 60 -4.03 -14.80 -14.64
N GLY A 61 -3.84 -13.75 -13.86
CA GLY A 61 -2.89 -12.69 -14.18
C GLY A 61 -1.50 -12.92 -13.60
N ARG A 62 -0.58 -12.05 -13.98
CA ARG A 62 0.80 -12.06 -13.49
C ARG A 62 1.00 -10.83 -12.60
N PRO A 63 1.31 -11.01 -11.29
CA PRO A 63 1.52 -9.87 -10.41
C PRO A 63 2.81 -9.13 -10.74
N THR A 64 2.74 -7.80 -10.71
CA THR A 64 3.92 -6.95 -10.86
C THR A 64 4.77 -6.96 -9.58
N ASP A 65 6.08 -6.79 -9.74
CA ASP A 65 7.01 -6.57 -8.62
C ASP A 65 7.70 -5.21 -8.71
N ILE A 66 7.21 -4.34 -9.59
CA ILE A 66 7.80 -3.03 -9.85
C ILE A 66 6.98 -1.94 -9.15
N PRO A 67 7.60 -1.13 -8.27
CA PRO A 67 6.91 -0.01 -7.64
C PRO A 67 6.38 0.98 -8.67
N SER A 68 5.24 1.60 -8.36
CA SER A 68 4.62 2.60 -9.23
C SER A 68 5.52 3.82 -9.38
N PRO A 69 5.81 4.27 -10.62
CA PRO A 69 6.55 5.51 -10.83
C PRO A 69 5.71 6.76 -10.49
N ARG A 70 4.40 6.60 -10.43
CA ARG A 70 3.46 7.68 -10.10
C ARG A 70 3.72 8.28 -8.71
N PHE A 71 4.14 7.43 -7.77
CA PHE A 71 4.46 7.82 -6.40
C PHE A 71 5.95 7.69 -6.11
N SER A 72 6.76 7.72 -7.17
CA SER A 72 8.20 7.63 -7.03
C SER A 72 8.74 8.77 -6.20
N LEU A 73 9.42 8.44 -5.12
CA LEU A 73 10.04 9.42 -4.25
C LEU A 73 11.36 9.88 -4.86
N LYS A 74 11.60 11.17 -4.81
CA LYS A 74 12.95 11.71 -5.00
C LYS A 74 13.69 11.49 -3.68
N LEU A 75 14.09 10.25 -3.47
CA LEU A 75 14.50 9.76 -2.15
C LEU A 75 15.68 10.49 -1.51
N SER A 76 16.50 11.15 -2.30
CA SER A 76 17.69 11.82 -1.79
C SER A 76 17.39 13.12 -1.05
N ASP A 77 16.25 13.77 -1.33
CA ASP A 77 15.96 15.11 -0.84
C ASP A 77 14.75 15.20 0.07
N GLU A 78 14.01 14.09 0.25
CA GLU A 78 12.79 14.09 1.03
C GLU A 78 13.05 13.98 2.53
N SER A 79 12.39 14.83 3.32
CA SER A 79 12.40 14.71 4.79
C SER A 79 11.51 13.53 5.22
N LEU A 80 11.64 13.14 6.49
CA LEU A 80 10.76 12.13 7.08
C LEU A 80 9.29 12.54 6.96
N THR A 81 8.95 13.79 7.25
CA THR A 81 7.59 14.31 7.16
C THR A 81 7.07 14.19 5.73
N ASP A 82 7.85 14.62 4.74
CA ASP A 82 7.46 14.55 3.33
C ASP A 82 7.23 13.10 2.89
N THR A 83 8.13 12.19 3.30
CA THR A 83 8.02 10.77 3.00
C THR A 83 6.73 10.19 3.56
N LEU A 84 6.39 10.52 4.81
CA LEU A 84 5.19 10.01 5.47
C LEU A 84 3.91 10.62 4.89
N ASP A 85 3.93 11.89 4.50
CA ASP A 85 2.80 12.54 3.83
C ASP A 85 2.51 11.86 2.50
N MET A 86 3.55 11.58 1.72
CA MET A 86 3.41 10.87 0.44
C MET A 86 2.88 9.46 0.65
N PHE A 87 3.37 8.76 1.68
CA PHE A 87 2.87 7.44 2.03
C PHE A 87 1.38 7.48 2.37
N GLN A 88 0.93 8.42 3.22
CA GLN A 88 -0.48 8.56 3.58
C GLN A 88 -1.36 8.85 2.36
N SER A 89 -0.90 9.71 1.47
CA SER A 89 -1.61 10.03 0.23
C SER A 89 -1.76 8.79 -0.65
N THR A 90 -0.69 7.99 -0.77
CA THR A 90 -0.71 6.74 -1.54
C THR A 90 -1.66 5.73 -0.91
N GLN A 91 -1.65 5.59 0.42
CA GLN A 91 -2.56 4.69 1.13
C GLN A 91 -4.02 5.07 0.92
N GLN A 92 -4.33 6.35 0.99
CA GLN A 92 -5.70 6.82 0.74
C GLN A 92 -6.13 6.52 -0.69
N HIS A 93 -5.23 6.71 -1.64
CA HIS A 93 -5.48 6.36 -3.05
C HIS A 93 -5.79 4.87 -3.21
N ILE A 94 -5.02 4.00 -2.54
CA ILE A 94 -5.26 2.55 -2.57
C ILE A 94 -6.62 2.21 -1.97
N VAL A 95 -6.98 2.82 -0.84
CA VAL A 95 -8.29 2.61 -0.20
C VAL A 95 -9.41 2.95 -1.17
N ASP A 96 -9.31 4.08 -1.85
CA ASP A 96 -10.33 4.55 -2.80
C ASP A 96 -10.41 3.65 -4.03
N GLU A 97 -9.28 3.20 -4.54
CA GLU A 97 -9.21 2.29 -5.70
C GLU A 97 -9.84 0.93 -5.37
N ILE A 98 -9.55 0.39 -4.19
CA ILE A 98 -10.15 -0.87 -3.75
C ILE A 98 -11.66 -0.70 -3.57
N ALA A 99 -12.10 0.41 -2.99
CA ALA A 99 -13.53 0.68 -2.84
C ALA A 99 -14.28 0.61 -4.17
N ALA A 100 -13.66 1.17 -5.23
CA ALA A 100 -14.23 1.12 -6.57
C ALA A 100 -14.31 -0.30 -7.13
N LEU A 101 -13.38 -1.19 -6.73
CA LEU A 101 -13.34 -2.57 -7.22
C LEU A 101 -14.23 -3.54 -6.45
N LEU A 102 -14.58 -3.23 -5.19
CA LEU A 102 -15.33 -4.15 -4.33
C LEU A 102 -16.73 -4.47 -4.87
N ASP A 103 -17.29 -3.59 -5.70
CA ASP A 103 -18.61 -3.78 -6.28
C ASP A 103 -18.58 -4.57 -7.61
N GLU A 104 -17.39 -4.88 -8.12
CA GLU A 104 -17.27 -5.62 -9.38
C GLU A 104 -17.71 -7.08 -9.22
N PRO A 105 -18.68 -7.56 -10.04
CA PRO A 105 -19.18 -8.93 -9.93
C PRO A 105 -18.09 -9.99 -10.12
N ASP A 106 -17.11 -9.73 -10.98
CA ASP A 106 -16.02 -10.66 -11.30
C ASP A 106 -15.03 -10.83 -10.15
N LEU A 107 -15.08 -9.93 -9.15
CA LEU A 107 -14.22 -9.97 -7.96
C LEU A 107 -14.92 -10.52 -6.73
N LYS A 108 -16.08 -11.16 -6.91
CA LYS A 108 -16.88 -11.66 -5.78
C LYS A 108 -16.07 -12.57 -4.85
N SER A 109 -15.26 -13.47 -5.40
CA SER A 109 -14.43 -14.39 -4.63
C SER A 109 -13.22 -13.70 -3.98
N ALA A 110 -12.85 -12.52 -4.45
CA ALA A 110 -11.71 -11.76 -3.94
C ALA A 110 -12.11 -10.64 -2.98
N ARG A 111 -13.40 -10.46 -2.70
CA ARG A 111 -13.88 -9.35 -1.85
C ARG A 111 -13.27 -9.39 -0.45
N SER A 112 -13.21 -10.56 0.18
CA SER A 112 -12.69 -10.68 1.53
C SER A 112 -11.21 -10.28 1.63
N PRO A 113 -10.31 -10.81 0.78
CA PRO A 113 -8.91 -10.36 0.81
C PRO A 113 -8.75 -8.88 0.49
N LEU A 114 -9.50 -8.35 -0.48
CA LEU A 114 -9.43 -6.93 -0.84
C LEU A 114 -9.95 -6.02 0.28
N ALA A 115 -11.05 -6.41 0.90
CA ALA A 115 -11.59 -5.66 2.04
C ALA A 115 -10.62 -5.65 3.21
N LEU A 116 -9.89 -6.74 3.45
CA LEU A 116 -8.88 -6.80 4.50
C LEU A 116 -7.70 -5.86 4.21
N VAL A 117 -7.23 -5.84 2.96
CA VAL A 117 -6.17 -4.90 2.54
C VAL A 117 -6.63 -3.46 2.80
N GLN A 118 -7.85 -3.14 2.38
CA GLN A 118 -8.43 -1.81 2.59
C GLN A 118 -8.50 -1.46 4.07
N GLN A 119 -8.97 -2.38 4.90
CA GLN A 119 -9.11 -2.16 6.34
C GLN A 119 -7.76 -1.92 7.01
N LEU A 120 -6.73 -2.69 6.65
CA LEU A 120 -5.38 -2.52 7.18
C LEU A 120 -4.83 -1.13 6.83
N HIS A 121 -5.07 -0.66 5.60
CA HIS A 121 -4.66 0.69 5.22
C HIS A 121 -5.37 1.77 6.01
N LYS A 122 -6.68 1.63 6.23
CA LYS A 122 -7.45 2.60 7.02
C LYS A 122 -6.91 2.67 8.46
N GLU A 123 -6.61 1.52 9.06
CA GLU A 123 -6.03 1.44 10.39
C GLU A 123 -4.64 2.08 10.43
N ASN A 124 -3.81 1.77 9.45
CA ASN A 124 -2.46 2.29 9.36
C ASN A 124 -2.42 3.80 9.19
N ILE A 125 -3.34 4.36 8.41
CA ILE A 125 -3.46 5.82 8.27
C ILE A 125 -3.75 6.45 9.64
N ARG A 126 -4.69 5.90 10.39
CA ARG A 126 -5.03 6.40 11.72
C ARG A 126 -3.87 6.27 12.71
N TRP A 127 -3.19 5.12 12.70
CA TRP A 127 -2.04 4.86 13.57
C TRP A 127 -0.92 5.85 13.31
N LEU A 128 -0.62 6.08 12.04
CA LEU A 128 0.47 6.98 11.66
C LEU A 128 0.16 8.42 12.06
N LYS A 129 -1.07 8.88 11.83
CA LYS A 129 -1.49 10.21 12.27
C LYS A 129 -1.33 10.38 13.77
N SER A 130 -1.76 9.39 14.55
CA SER A 130 -1.64 9.41 16.01
C SER A 130 -0.18 9.42 16.47
N ALA A 131 0.68 8.63 15.85
CA ALA A 131 2.09 8.52 16.23
C ALA A 131 2.90 9.77 15.87
N MET A 132 2.49 10.51 14.85
CA MET A 132 3.24 11.68 14.34
C MET A 132 2.75 13.01 14.93
N THR A 133 1.65 13.01 15.66
CA THR A 133 1.18 14.18 16.41
C THR A 133 1.73 14.15 17.87
#